data_871d6ad1f46f75c831117ce8b1d53fc0
#
_entry.id   871d6ad1f46f75c831117ce8b1d53fc0
#
_cell.length_a   1.000
_cell.length_b   1.000
_cell.length_c   1.000
_cell.angle_alpha   90.00
_cell.angle_beta   90.00
_cell.angle_gamma   90.00
#
_symmetry.space_group_name_H-M   'P 1'
#
loop_
_entity.id
_entity.type
_entity.pdbx_description
1 polymer ?
#
loop_
_entity_poly.entity_id
_entity_poly.type
_entity_poly.pdbx_seq_one_letter_code
_entity_poly.pdbx_strand_id
1 'polypeptide(L)'
;YEITDIAHPDNPKLHRIRALTDVGTDVHKGDLGGFVETEDNLDQEGFAWIGKDAIACEDSYIGGDAILADSAVARDSAYVGNNAVIADHAVVQDNAIVCGGYISGNSCICGSAILNSDEQTRCAPMIGGNARVYGELTGNVVCQGGAVVLPGVKLYNTTADCFVLKDDTVSVVPAQRPEVTTSKETKHHENER
;
A
#
# COMPACT_ATOMS: atom_id res chain seq x y z
N TYR A 1 -2.88 -0.38 21.38
CA TYR A 1 -2.79 -1.85 21.50
C TYR A 1 -1.93 -2.27 22.68
N GLU A 2 -1.95 -3.55 22.99
CA GLU A 2 -0.99 -4.20 23.91
C GLU A 2 -0.35 -5.40 23.22
N ILE A 3 0.88 -5.74 23.61
CA ILE A 3 1.54 -6.98 23.23
C ILE A 3 1.09 -8.08 24.21
N THR A 4 0.64 -9.21 23.68
CA THR A 4 0.15 -10.35 24.46
C THR A 4 1.24 -11.38 24.72
N ASP A 5 0.97 -12.36 25.61
CA ASP A 5 1.85 -13.51 25.84
C ASP A 5 1.76 -14.59 24.72
N ILE A 6 0.97 -14.36 23.66
CA ILE A 6 0.79 -15.30 22.56
C ILE A 6 1.95 -15.15 21.58
N ALA A 7 2.95 -16.03 21.72
CA ALA A 7 4.10 -16.04 20.81
C ALA A 7 3.76 -16.64 19.43
N HIS A 8 4.49 -16.19 18.42
CA HIS A 8 4.42 -16.79 17.08
C HIS A 8 4.99 -18.22 17.11
N PRO A 9 4.34 -19.20 16.47
CA PRO A 9 4.75 -20.61 16.58
C PRO A 9 6.18 -20.88 16.11
N ASP A 10 6.66 -20.15 15.11
CA ASP A 10 7.99 -20.37 14.53
C ASP A 10 9.05 -19.36 15.01
N ASN A 11 8.65 -18.29 15.71
CA ASN A 11 9.57 -17.30 16.24
C ASN A 11 9.11 -16.75 17.60
N PRO A 12 9.68 -17.21 18.71
CA PRO A 12 9.25 -16.84 20.05
C PRO A 12 9.54 -15.39 20.45
N LYS A 13 10.24 -14.62 19.64
CA LYS A 13 10.43 -13.17 19.86
C LYS A 13 9.23 -12.35 19.40
N LEU A 14 8.41 -12.91 18.50
CA LEU A 14 7.24 -12.26 17.95
C LEU A 14 6.02 -12.58 18.82
N HIS A 15 5.28 -11.57 19.21
CA HIS A 15 4.08 -11.69 20.03
C HIS A 15 2.89 -11.03 19.37
N ARG A 16 1.75 -11.67 19.51
CA ARG A 16 0.49 -11.17 18.95
C ARG A 16 0.05 -9.92 19.70
N ILE A 17 -0.47 -8.95 18.94
CA ILE A 17 -1.05 -7.73 19.51
C ILE A 17 -2.55 -7.91 19.79
N ARG A 18 -3.09 -7.07 20.69
CA ARG A 18 -4.52 -6.95 20.97
C ARG A 18 -4.93 -5.49 20.99
N ALA A 19 -6.05 -5.18 20.37
CA ALA A 19 -6.62 -3.84 20.37
C ALA A 19 -7.14 -3.45 21.77
N LEU A 20 -6.72 -2.31 22.27
CA LEU A 20 -7.22 -1.72 23.53
C LEU A 20 -8.43 -0.80 23.31
N THR A 21 -8.60 -0.31 22.10
CA THR A 21 -9.71 0.52 21.64
C THR A 21 -10.10 0.07 20.23
N ASP A 22 -11.20 0.57 19.70
CA ASP A 22 -11.53 0.39 18.30
C ASP A 22 -10.50 1.12 17.42
N VAL A 23 -10.07 0.48 16.31
CA VAL A 23 -9.15 1.05 15.31
C VAL A 23 -9.86 1.09 13.97
N GLY A 24 -10.15 2.27 13.48
CA GLY A 24 -10.99 2.44 12.30
C GLY A 24 -12.40 1.86 12.48
N THR A 25 -12.92 1.21 11.44
CA THR A 25 -14.28 0.62 11.43
C THR A 25 -14.29 -0.89 11.61
N ASP A 26 -13.17 -1.56 11.39
CA ASP A 26 -13.10 -3.00 11.21
C ASP A 26 -12.39 -3.75 12.36
N VAL A 27 -11.70 -3.02 13.23
CA VAL A 27 -11.01 -3.60 14.39
C VAL A 27 -11.65 -3.08 15.67
N HIS A 28 -12.13 -4.00 16.48
CA HIS A 28 -12.82 -3.68 17.73
C HIS A 28 -11.93 -3.94 18.94
N LYS A 29 -12.20 -3.23 20.02
CA LYS A 29 -11.53 -3.46 21.31
C LYS A 29 -11.58 -4.94 21.70
N GLY A 30 -10.40 -5.50 21.95
CA GLY A 30 -10.20 -6.90 22.31
C GLY A 30 -9.84 -7.82 21.15
N ASP A 31 -9.95 -7.34 19.91
CA ASP A 31 -9.56 -8.12 18.73
C ASP A 31 -8.04 -8.38 18.75
N LEU A 32 -7.69 -9.59 18.35
CA LEU A 32 -6.31 -9.99 18.16
C LEU A 32 -5.83 -9.57 16.75
N GLY A 33 -4.68 -8.89 16.73
CA GLY A 33 -4.00 -8.54 15.49
C GLY A 33 -2.88 -9.52 15.12
N GLY A 34 -1.94 -9.08 14.30
CA GLY A 34 -0.76 -9.82 13.88
C GLY A 34 0.34 -9.85 14.96
N PHE A 35 1.58 -9.91 14.52
CA PHE A 35 2.72 -10.09 15.41
C PHE A 35 3.72 -8.94 15.31
N VAL A 36 4.24 -8.53 16.44
CA VAL A 36 5.33 -7.57 16.58
C VAL A 36 6.47 -8.14 17.41
N GLU A 37 7.69 -7.65 17.21
CA GLU A 37 8.83 -7.97 18.07
C GLU A 37 8.90 -7.05 19.28
N THR A 38 8.62 -5.74 19.08
CA THR A 38 8.63 -4.71 20.10
C THR A 38 7.47 -3.73 19.93
N GLU A 39 7.24 -2.87 20.92
CA GLU A 39 6.26 -1.78 20.83
C GLU A 39 6.63 -0.74 19.76
N ASP A 40 7.91 -0.63 19.40
CA ASP A 40 8.39 0.32 18.40
C ASP A 40 7.98 -0.07 16.98
N ASN A 41 7.52 -1.31 16.75
CA ASN A 41 7.13 -1.76 15.41
C ASN A 41 5.77 -1.21 14.93
N LEU A 42 4.92 -0.76 15.83
CA LEU A 42 3.59 -0.25 15.48
C LEU A 42 3.26 1.01 16.28
N ASP A 43 2.84 2.07 15.59
CA ASP A 43 2.40 3.31 16.22
C ASP A 43 1.23 3.07 17.19
N GLN A 44 1.28 3.73 18.35
CA GLN A 44 0.20 3.73 19.34
C GLN A 44 -0.86 4.82 19.06
N GLU A 45 -0.53 5.75 18.16
CA GLU A 45 -1.42 6.83 17.74
C GLU A 45 -1.91 6.57 16.31
N GLY A 46 -3.05 7.13 15.91
CA GLY A 46 -3.60 6.93 14.56
C GLY A 46 -4.39 5.63 14.40
N PHE A 47 -4.49 5.16 13.16
CA PHE A 47 -5.27 3.98 12.79
C PHE A 47 -4.41 2.85 12.18
N ALA A 48 -3.09 2.92 12.39
CA ALA A 48 -2.21 1.86 11.93
C ALA A 48 -2.56 0.51 12.57
N TRP A 49 -2.57 -0.56 11.79
CA TRP A 49 -2.89 -1.89 12.28
C TRP A 49 -2.11 -3.00 11.57
N ILE A 50 -1.73 -4.00 12.36
CA ILE A 50 -1.16 -5.26 11.87
C ILE A 50 -2.21 -6.33 12.10
N GLY A 51 -2.76 -6.89 11.04
CA GLY A 51 -3.88 -7.84 11.09
C GLY A 51 -3.45 -9.29 10.91
N LYS A 52 -4.27 -10.20 11.37
CA LYS A 52 -4.14 -11.65 11.22
C LYS A 52 -2.72 -12.20 11.53
N ASP A 53 -2.05 -12.69 10.48
CA ASP A 53 -0.74 -13.33 10.57
C ASP A 53 0.38 -12.46 9.98
N ALA A 54 0.08 -11.17 9.75
CA ALA A 54 1.08 -10.20 9.33
C ALA A 54 2.09 -9.94 10.45
N ILE A 55 3.32 -9.59 10.05
CA ILE A 55 4.45 -9.46 10.96
C ILE A 55 5.14 -8.10 10.74
N ALA A 56 5.41 -7.38 11.82
CA ALA A 56 6.39 -6.30 11.84
C ALA A 56 7.47 -6.63 12.88
N CYS A 57 8.73 -6.60 12.47
CA CYS A 57 9.84 -7.01 13.34
C CYS A 57 11.12 -6.23 13.06
N GLU A 58 12.13 -6.49 13.90
CA GLU A 58 13.39 -5.77 13.86
C GLU A 58 13.16 -4.26 14.06
N ASP A 59 13.81 -3.40 13.26
CA ASP A 59 13.65 -1.95 13.35
C ASP A 59 12.55 -1.41 12.42
N SER A 60 11.65 -2.28 11.90
CA SER A 60 10.55 -1.82 11.05
C SER A 60 9.51 -1.02 11.84
N TYR A 61 8.92 -0.02 11.19
CA TYR A 61 7.91 0.85 11.80
C TYR A 61 6.67 0.98 10.92
N ILE A 62 5.50 0.74 11.52
CA ILE A 62 4.19 0.87 10.90
C ILE A 62 3.44 2.00 11.58
N GLY A 63 3.10 3.06 10.85
CA GLY A 63 2.45 4.24 11.44
C GLY A 63 1.41 4.93 10.57
N GLY A 64 0.83 6.01 11.07
CA GLY A 64 -0.26 6.73 10.42
C GLY A 64 -1.53 5.89 10.35
N ASP A 65 -2.04 5.68 9.14
CA ASP A 65 -3.21 4.83 8.85
C ASP A 65 -2.81 3.59 8.03
N ALA A 66 -1.55 3.15 8.14
CA ALA A 66 -1.03 2.02 7.39
C ALA A 66 -1.56 0.69 7.90
N ILE A 67 -1.79 -0.24 6.99
CA ILE A 67 -2.30 -1.57 7.30
C ILE A 67 -1.35 -2.64 6.76
N LEU A 68 -0.90 -3.54 7.63
CA LEU A 68 -0.36 -4.83 7.24
C LEU A 68 -1.45 -5.88 7.39
N ALA A 69 -1.76 -6.61 6.33
CA ALA A 69 -2.82 -7.60 6.30
C ALA A 69 -2.33 -8.98 5.86
N ASP A 70 -3.14 -9.98 6.10
CA ASP A 70 -2.91 -11.38 5.74
C ASP A 70 -1.59 -11.92 6.29
N SER A 71 -0.61 -12.23 5.45
CA SER A 71 0.73 -12.70 5.82
C SER A 71 1.83 -11.75 5.36
N ALA A 72 1.51 -10.47 5.25
CA ALA A 72 2.48 -9.44 4.88
C ALA A 72 3.57 -9.27 5.94
N VAL A 73 4.78 -8.93 5.51
CA VAL A 73 5.92 -8.77 6.42
C VAL A 73 6.59 -7.41 6.21
N ALA A 74 6.79 -6.68 7.30
CA ALA A 74 7.70 -5.54 7.36
C ALA A 74 8.86 -5.91 8.29
N ARG A 75 10.11 -5.70 7.84
CA ARG A 75 11.30 -6.07 8.60
C ARG A 75 12.50 -5.19 8.29
N ASP A 76 13.63 -5.48 8.90
CA ASP A 76 14.85 -4.66 8.86
C ASP A 76 14.52 -3.23 9.34
N SER A 77 14.86 -2.19 8.58
CA SER A 77 14.54 -0.79 8.91
C SER A 77 13.45 -0.21 7.99
N ALA A 78 12.49 -1.04 7.58
CA ALA A 78 11.41 -0.63 6.70
C ALA A 78 10.44 0.34 7.39
N TYR A 79 10.03 1.38 6.68
CA TYR A 79 8.99 2.30 7.12
C TYR A 79 7.73 2.14 6.27
N VAL A 80 6.60 1.88 6.91
CA VAL A 80 5.28 1.84 6.25
C VAL A 80 4.36 2.84 6.93
N GLY A 81 3.92 3.85 6.22
CA GLY A 81 3.17 4.95 6.80
C GLY A 81 2.03 5.47 5.93
N ASN A 82 1.42 6.56 6.40
CA ASN A 82 0.24 7.19 5.80
C ASN A 82 -0.87 6.15 5.56
N ASN A 83 -1.39 6.05 4.33
CA ASN A 83 -2.48 5.14 3.95
C ASN A 83 -1.96 3.91 3.16
N ALA A 84 -0.74 3.46 3.42
CA ALA A 84 -0.19 2.29 2.75
C ALA A 84 -0.89 1.01 3.20
N VAL A 85 -1.19 0.12 2.25
CA VAL A 85 -1.74 -1.21 2.54
C VAL A 85 -0.80 -2.26 1.97
N ILE A 86 -0.30 -3.13 2.84
CA ILE A 86 0.57 -4.24 2.49
C ILE A 86 -0.22 -5.52 2.81
N ALA A 87 -0.44 -6.38 1.82
CA ALA A 87 -1.32 -7.53 1.94
C ALA A 87 -0.73 -8.80 1.30
N ASP A 88 -1.47 -9.90 1.41
CA ASP A 88 -1.10 -11.23 0.93
C ASP A 88 0.23 -11.70 1.56
N HIS A 89 1.26 -11.93 0.74
CA HIS A 89 2.61 -12.31 1.15
C HIS A 89 3.65 -11.26 0.76
N ALA A 90 3.21 -10.01 0.60
CA ALA A 90 4.12 -8.93 0.24
C ALA A 90 5.10 -8.62 1.37
N VAL A 91 6.32 -8.25 0.98
CA VAL A 91 7.40 -7.95 1.91
C VAL A 91 7.92 -6.53 1.69
N VAL A 92 8.04 -5.77 2.77
CA VAL A 92 8.74 -4.49 2.80
C VAL A 92 9.95 -4.65 3.71
N GLN A 93 11.16 -4.41 3.19
CA GLN A 93 12.40 -4.73 3.91
C GLN A 93 13.54 -3.75 3.62
N ASP A 94 14.68 -3.99 4.25
CA ASP A 94 15.89 -3.18 4.18
C ASP A 94 15.61 -1.75 4.70
N ASN A 95 15.86 -0.71 3.90
CA ASN A 95 15.56 0.70 4.22
C ASN A 95 14.42 1.25 3.35
N ALA A 96 13.50 0.41 2.94
CA ALA A 96 12.40 0.81 2.07
C ALA A 96 11.40 1.71 2.82
N ILE A 97 10.88 2.71 2.13
CA ILE A 97 9.90 3.67 2.64
C ILE A 97 8.64 3.57 1.78
N VAL A 98 7.51 3.22 2.40
CA VAL A 98 6.21 3.13 1.74
C VAL A 98 5.24 4.09 2.43
N CYS A 99 4.98 5.25 1.80
CA CYS A 99 4.09 6.28 2.30
C CYS A 99 2.78 6.35 1.49
N GLY A 100 2.30 5.22 1.02
CA GLY A 100 1.05 5.08 0.29
C GLY A 100 1.13 4.00 -0.78
N GLY A 101 -0.04 3.56 -1.23
CA GLY A 101 -0.16 2.52 -2.24
C GLY A 101 -0.73 1.21 -1.70
N TYR A 102 -0.98 0.32 -2.64
CA TYR A 102 -1.44 -1.04 -2.35
C TYR A 102 -0.42 -2.04 -2.86
N ILE A 103 0.19 -2.76 -1.94
CA ILE A 103 1.26 -3.72 -2.20
C ILE A 103 0.75 -5.11 -1.82
N SER A 104 0.77 -6.06 -2.77
CA SER A 104 0.14 -7.36 -2.59
C SER A 104 0.85 -8.49 -3.35
N GLY A 105 0.27 -9.68 -3.33
CA GLY A 105 0.84 -10.88 -3.93
C GLY A 105 2.11 -11.33 -3.20
N ASN A 106 3.13 -11.72 -3.96
CA ASN A 106 4.47 -12.05 -3.46
C ASN A 106 5.47 -10.94 -3.80
N SER A 107 5.02 -9.70 -3.84
CA SER A 107 5.88 -8.58 -4.22
C SER A 107 6.85 -8.21 -3.10
N CYS A 108 7.97 -7.58 -3.48
CA CYS A 108 8.99 -7.16 -2.54
C CYS A 108 9.41 -5.72 -2.80
N ILE A 109 9.28 -4.87 -1.79
CA ILE A 109 9.79 -3.50 -1.77
C ILE A 109 11.03 -3.51 -0.90
N CYS A 110 12.19 -3.21 -1.48
CA CYS A 110 13.46 -3.48 -0.82
C CYS A 110 14.59 -2.49 -1.21
N GLY A 111 15.74 -2.64 -0.58
CA GLY A 111 16.84 -1.70 -0.72
C GLY A 111 16.50 -0.34 -0.13
N SER A 112 16.64 0.72 -0.92
CA SER A 112 16.24 2.09 -0.55
C SER A 112 15.05 2.56 -1.40
N ALA A 113 14.11 1.67 -1.68
CA ALA A 113 12.92 2.00 -2.45
C ALA A 113 12.04 3.02 -1.73
N ILE A 114 11.41 3.91 -2.50
CA ILE A 114 10.48 4.90 -1.96
C ILE A 114 9.19 4.86 -2.77
N LEU A 115 8.07 4.60 -2.11
CA LEU A 115 6.74 4.63 -2.69
C LEU A 115 5.90 5.73 -2.06
N ASN A 116 5.40 6.65 -2.87
CA ASN A 116 4.58 7.77 -2.41
C ASN A 116 3.27 7.90 -3.19
N SER A 117 2.24 8.36 -2.51
CA SER A 117 1.06 8.92 -3.17
C SER A 117 1.39 10.28 -3.78
N ASP A 118 0.75 10.62 -4.89
CA ASP A 118 0.79 11.97 -5.44
C ASP A 118 -0.30 12.83 -4.77
N GLU A 119 0.09 13.98 -4.23
CA GLU A 119 -0.81 14.85 -3.47
C GLU A 119 -1.91 15.48 -4.35
N GLN A 120 -1.64 15.72 -5.62
CA GLN A 120 -2.56 16.39 -6.53
C GLN A 120 -3.62 15.44 -7.07
N THR A 121 -3.19 14.29 -7.60
CA THR A 121 -4.09 13.27 -8.16
C THR A 121 -4.65 12.33 -7.10
N ARG A 122 -4.02 12.25 -5.93
CA ARG A 122 -4.26 11.26 -4.87
C ARG A 122 -4.06 9.82 -5.33
N CYS A 123 -3.45 9.63 -6.48
CA CYS A 123 -3.06 8.31 -6.94
C CYS A 123 -1.84 7.82 -6.17
N ALA A 124 -1.76 6.54 -5.99
CA ALA A 124 -0.66 5.87 -5.31
C ALA A 124 -0.22 4.62 -6.09
N PRO A 125 1.03 4.16 -5.93
CA PRO A 125 1.50 2.96 -6.60
C PRO A 125 0.70 1.72 -6.21
N MET A 126 0.46 0.84 -7.19
CA MET A 126 -0.12 -0.48 -6.99
C MET A 126 0.88 -1.54 -7.42
N ILE A 127 1.34 -2.33 -6.46
CA ILE A 127 2.37 -3.34 -6.69
C ILE A 127 1.78 -4.72 -6.41
N GLY A 128 1.94 -5.66 -7.34
CA GLY A 128 1.37 -6.99 -7.19
C GLY A 128 2.13 -8.07 -7.94
N GLY A 129 1.62 -9.29 -7.86
CA GLY A 129 2.27 -10.46 -8.44
C GLY A 129 3.58 -10.80 -7.74
N ASN A 130 4.67 -10.95 -8.49
CA ASN A 130 6.02 -11.18 -7.99
C ASN A 130 6.94 -9.97 -8.24
N ALA A 131 6.38 -8.77 -8.36
CA ALA A 131 7.14 -7.56 -8.67
C ALA A 131 8.16 -7.22 -7.58
N ARG A 132 9.30 -6.66 -7.99
CA ARG A 132 10.37 -6.20 -7.09
C ARG A 132 10.69 -4.75 -7.34
N VAL A 133 10.65 -3.93 -6.29
CA VAL A 133 10.91 -2.50 -6.39
C VAL A 133 12.09 -2.12 -5.52
N TYR A 134 13.13 -1.57 -6.16
CA TYR A 134 14.32 -1.00 -5.54
C TYR A 134 14.42 0.52 -5.78
N GLY A 135 13.60 1.06 -6.68
CA GLY A 135 13.60 2.48 -7.09
C GLY A 135 12.50 3.30 -6.43
N GLU A 136 12.26 4.48 -6.96
CA GLU A 136 11.25 5.42 -6.46
C GLU A 136 10.03 5.45 -7.37
N LEU A 137 8.84 5.29 -6.80
CA LEU A 137 7.55 5.33 -7.50
C LEU A 137 6.61 6.32 -6.82
N THR A 138 6.04 7.23 -7.59
CA THR A 138 5.06 8.20 -7.09
C THR A 138 3.87 8.29 -8.03
N GLY A 139 2.67 8.29 -7.46
CA GLY A 139 1.42 8.49 -8.18
C GLY A 139 0.91 7.25 -8.91
N ASN A 140 0.28 7.44 -10.07
CA ASN A 140 -0.47 6.39 -10.78
C ASN A 140 0.45 5.42 -11.54
N VAL A 141 1.14 4.55 -10.81
CA VAL A 141 2.07 3.54 -11.32
C VAL A 141 1.63 2.16 -10.86
N VAL A 142 1.53 1.21 -11.79
CA VAL A 142 1.21 -0.19 -11.51
C VAL A 142 2.40 -1.07 -11.88
N CYS A 143 2.88 -1.88 -10.93
CA CYS A 143 3.87 -2.93 -11.19
C CYS A 143 3.24 -4.29 -10.91
N GLN A 144 3.30 -5.22 -11.89
CA GLN A 144 2.67 -6.53 -11.77
C GLN A 144 3.47 -7.62 -12.50
N GLY A 145 3.04 -8.87 -12.35
CA GLY A 145 3.79 -10.01 -12.89
C GLY A 145 5.14 -10.13 -12.21
N GLY A 146 6.21 -10.24 -12.97
CA GLY A 146 7.59 -10.26 -12.52
C GLY A 146 8.34 -8.95 -12.73
N ALA A 147 7.64 -7.80 -12.83
CA ALA A 147 8.26 -6.51 -13.08
C ALA A 147 9.34 -6.16 -12.04
N VAL A 148 10.46 -5.60 -12.51
CA VAL A 148 11.57 -5.18 -11.64
C VAL A 148 11.89 -3.71 -11.87
N VAL A 149 11.76 -2.91 -10.82
CA VAL A 149 12.19 -1.51 -10.80
C VAL A 149 13.57 -1.44 -10.15
N LEU A 150 14.60 -1.16 -10.94
CA LEU A 150 15.99 -1.20 -10.50
C LEU A 150 16.34 -0.02 -9.57
N PRO A 151 17.41 -0.14 -8.75
CA PRO A 151 17.92 0.97 -7.95
C PRO A 151 18.23 2.20 -8.80
N GLY A 152 17.87 3.38 -8.30
CA GLY A 152 18.09 4.66 -8.99
C GLY A 152 17.04 5.00 -10.06
N VAL A 153 16.17 4.09 -10.44
CA VAL A 153 15.00 4.38 -11.29
C VAL A 153 14.00 5.21 -10.51
N LYS A 154 13.53 6.31 -11.11
CA LYS A 154 12.52 7.20 -10.52
C LYS A 154 11.37 7.37 -11.51
N LEU A 155 10.19 6.93 -11.14
CA LEU A 155 8.97 7.07 -11.92
C LEU A 155 7.97 7.95 -11.15
N TYR A 156 7.75 9.15 -11.67
CA TYR A 156 6.77 10.09 -11.14
C TYR A 156 5.63 10.25 -12.13
N ASN A 157 4.47 9.77 -11.78
CA ASN A 157 3.27 9.91 -12.60
C ASN A 157 2.19 10.71 -11.87
N THR A 158 2.16 11.99 -12.15
CA THR A 158 1.17 12.95 -11.60
C THR A 158 0.02 13.19 -12.55
N THR A 159 -0.19 12.29 -13.51
CA THR A 159 -1.28 12.36 -14.48
C THR A 159 -2.40 11.36 -14.15
N ALA A 160 -3.56 11.55 -14.77
CA ALA A 160 -4.66 10.59 -14.64
C ALA A 160 -4.39 9.27 -15.41
N ASP A 161 -3.53 9.28 -16.42
CA ASP A 161 -3.13 8.08 -17.13
C ASP A 161 -2.32 7.16 -16.22
N CYS A 162 -2.40 5.84 -16.41
CA CYS A 162 -1.70 4.88 -15.58
C CYS A 162 -0.44 4.35 -16.28
N PHE A 163 0.71 4.41 -15.62
CA PHE A 163 1.93 3.74 -16.07
C PHE A 163 1.92 2.29 -15.57
N VAL A 164 1.89 1.34 -16.49
CA VAL A 164 1.86 -0.09 -16.19
C VAL A 164 3.17 -0.75 -16.58
N LEU A 165 3.88 -1.26 -15.58
CA LEU A 165 5.04 -2.12 -15.72
C LEU A 165 4.58 -3.56 -15.47
N LYS A 166 4.69 -4.40 -16.49
CA LYS A 166 4.31 -5.81 -16.39
C LYS A 166 5.39 -6.66 -17.02
N ASP A 167 5.98 -7.52 -16.19
CA ASP A 167 7.13 -8.31 -16.61
C ASP A 167 8.21 -7.40 -17.22
N ASP A 168 8.58 -7.59 -18.49
CA ASP A 168 9.56 -6.79 -19.22
C ASP A 168 8.93 -5.66 -20.06
N THR A 169 7.65 -5.37 -19.89
CA THR A 169 6.93 -4.40 -20.71
C THR A 169 6.51 -3.16 -19.91
N VAL A 170 6.53 -2.02 -20.59
CA VAL A 170 6.02 -0.75 -20.05
C VAL A 170 4.94 -0.24 -20.99
N SER A 171 3.80 0.13 -20.48
CA SER A 171 2.68 0.67 -21.23
C SER A 171 2.02 1.82 -20.47
N VAL A 172 1.31 2.66 -21.20
CA VAL A 172 0.48 3.74 -20.64
C VAL A 172 -0.98 3.42 -20.95
N VAL A 173 -1.78 3.34 -19.89
CA VAL A 173 -3.24 3.15 -20.02
C VAL A 173 -3.90 4.52 -19.81
N PRO A 174 -4.54 5.07 -20.86
CA PRO A 174 -5.22 6.36 -20.76
C PRO A 174 -6.37 6.34 -19.75
N ALA A 175 -6.52 7.43 -19.00
CA ALA A 175 -7.68 7.61 -18.13
C ALA A 175 -8.98 7.62 -18.97
N GLN A 176 -10.00 6.93 -18.48
CA GLN A 176 -11.33 7.00 -19.11
C GLN A 176 -11.90 8.40 -18.86
N ARG A 177 -11.99 9.20 -19.92
CA ARG A 177 -12.70 10.48 -19.87
C ARG A 177 -14.19 10.20 -19.98
N PRO A 178 -15.04 10.78 -19.11
CA PRO A 178 -16.48 10.68 -19.30
C PRO A 178 -16.83 11.30 -20.67
N GLU A 179 -17.57 10.56 -21.47
CA GLU A 179 -18.10 11.09 -22.75
C GLU A 179 -19.02 12.27 -22.42
N VAL A 180 -18.64 13.46 -22.87
CA VAL A 180 -19.52 14.63 -22.82
C VAL A 180 -20.60 14.41 -23.88
N THR A 181 -21.75 13.87 -23.47
CA THR A 181 -22.95 13.82 -24.30
C THR A 181 -23.40 15.25 -24.54
N THR A 182 -22.98 15.83 -25.66
CA THR A 182 -23.58 17.07 -26.18
C THR A 182 -25.00 16.74 -26.60
N SER A 183 -25.98 17.02 -25.76
CA SER A 183 -27.38 17.07 -26.14
C SER A 183 -27.55 18.18 -27.22
N LYS A 184 -27.78 17.75 -28.47
CA LYS A 184 -28.22 18.67 -29.52
C LYS A 184 -29.60 19.14 -29.13
N GLU A 185 -29.70 20.40 -28.71
CA GLU A 185 -30.99 21.12 -28.67
C GLU A 185 -31.56 21.19 -30.08
N THR A 186 -32.61 20.40 -30.30
CA THR A 186 -33.46 20.54 -31.48
C THR A 186 -34.33 21.80 -31.27
N LYS A 187 -33.98 22.90 -31.95
CA LYS A 187 -34.85 24.07 -32.04
C LYS A 187 -36.03 23.67 -32.94
N HIS A 188 -37.21 23.50 -32.33
CA HIS A 188 -38.47 23.52 -33.04
C HIS A 188 -38.75 24.97 -33.46
N HIS A 189 -38.72 25.22 -34.78
CA HIS A 189 -39.34 26.39 -35.37
C HIS A 189 -40.84 26.12 -35.41
N GLU A 190 -41.61 26.77 -34.57
CA GLU A 190 -43.03 26.99 -34.80
C GLU A 190 -43.20 28.08 -35.85
N ASN A 191 -43.74 27.69 -36.99
CA ASN A 191 -44.28 28.61 -37.98
C ASN A 191 -45.78 28.82 -37.67
N GLU A 192 -46.11 30.02 -37.21
CA GLU A 192 -47.51 30.48 -37.23
C GLU A 192 -48.00 30.72 -38.66
N ARG A 193 -49.21 30.26 -38.88
CA ARG A 193 -50.19 30.83 -39.81
C ARG A 193 -51.56 30.78 -39.17
#